data_b702ee3919b36e895dc39a0e62f369b4
#
_entry.id   b702ee3919b36e895dc39a0e62f369b4
#
_cell.length_a   1.000
_cell.length_b   1.000
_cell.length_c   1.000
_cell.angle_alpha   90.00
_cell.angle_beta   90.00
_cell.angle_gamma   90.00
#
_symmetry.space_group_name_H-M   'P 1'
#
loop_
_entity.id
_entity.type
_entity.pdbx_description
1 polymer ?
#
loop_
_entity_poly.entity_id
_entity_poly.type
_entity_poly.pdbx_seq_one_letter_code
_entity_poly.pdbx_strand_id
1 'polypeptide(L)'
;NCVEFDIIKSQAGLNSYRLSVKEWMQKTNAVGIVSKTGRYGGTYAHKDLAFEFAMWISPEFKVYLIREFQRLKTEEQAQLGWTAKRELSKINYRIHTDAIRQHLIPAEVTAKQASVIYANDADVLNVAMFGMTAKMWREQNPELKGNIRDYASVNELICLSNMENLNAVFIDQGILQGERLIKLNQIAIQQMRVLEDDGNREFLK
;
A
#
# COMPACT_ATOMS: atom_id res chain seq x y z
N ASN A 1 -6.12 -42.60 -12.90
CA ASN A 1 -4.97 -41.67 -13.00
C ASN A 1 -4.01 -41.71 -11.80
N CYS A 2 -4.48 -41.92 -10.54
CA CYS A 2 -3.59 -42.02 -9.39
C CYS A 2 -2.63 -43.20 -9.45
N VAL A 3 -3.14 -44.38 -9.83
CA VAL A 3 -2.33 -45.61 -9.89
C VAL A 3 -1.22 -45.52 -10.96
N GLU A 4 -1.49 -44.94 -12.12
CA GLU A 4 -0.49 -44.73 -13.16
C GLU A 4 0.57 -43.72 -12.75
N PHE A 5 0.16 -42.68 -12.02
CA PHE A 5 1.08 -41.68 -11.47
C PHE A 5 2.02 -42.30 -10.43
N ASP A 6 1.53 -43.15 -9.54
CA ASP A 6 2.32 -43.86 -8.55
C ASP A 6 3.32 -44.82 -9.19
N ILE A 7 2.93 -45.52 -10.26
CA ILE A 7 3.82 -46.38 -11.04
C ILE A 7 4.92 -45.57 -11.70
N ILE A 8 4.60 -44.42 -12.32
CA ILE A 8 5.58 -43.52 -12.91
C ILE A 8 6.55 -43.03 -11.83
N LYS A 9 6.02 -42.59 -10.70
CA LYS A 9 6.83 -42.10 -9.58
C LYS A 9 7.80 -43.14 -9.01
N SER A 10 7.34 -44.39 -8.90
CA SER A 10 8.18 -45.49 -8.40
C SER A 10 9.32 -45.87 -9.37
N GLN A 11 9.13 -45.65 -10.66
CA GLN A 11 10.10 -45.95 -11.71
C GLN A 11 11.05 -44.79 -12.03
N ALA A 12 10.66 -43.54 -11.71
CA ALA A 12 11.37 -42.34 -12.10
C ALA A 12 12.81 -42.19 -11.60
N GLY A 13 13.21 -42.98 -10.60
CA GLY A 13 14.59 -43.01 -10.07
C GLY A 13 15.52 -44.03 -10.75
N LEU A 14 15.00 -44.86 -11.64
CA LEU A 14 15.80 -45.92 -12.29
C LEU A 14 16.56 -45.36 -13.50
N ASN A 15 17.84 -45.70 -13.62
CA ASN A 15 18.70 -45.25 -14.75
C ASN A 15 18.19 -45.66 -16.11
N SER A 16 17.40 -46.76 -16.20
CA SER A 16 16.77 -47.28 -17.42
C SER A 16 15.43 -46.64 -17.73
N TYR A 17 14.87 -45.86 -16.79
CA TYR A 17 13.54 -45.29 -16.98
C TYR A 17 13.59 -44.13 -17.97
N ARG A 18 12.76 -44.23 -19.00
CA ARG A 18 12.57 -43.16 -19.99
C ARG A 18 11.09 -42.98 -20.22
N LEU A 19 10.64 -41.73 -20.18
CA LEU A 19 9.28 -41.36 -20.42
C LEU A 19 9.25 -40.17 -21.40
N SER A 20 8.72 -40.41 -22.59
CA SER A 20 8.55 -39.31 -23.56
C SER A 20 7.37 -38.40 -23.15
N VAL A 21 7.38 -37.16 -23.61
CA VAL A 21 6.30 -36.21 -23.38
C VAL A 21 4.96 -36.76 -23.91
N LYS A 22 5.01 -37.45 -25.05
CA LYS A 22 3.82 -38.08 -25.63
C LYS A 22 3.24 -39.18 -24.74
N GLU A 23 4.09 -40.06 -24.21
CA GLU A 23 3.67 -41.11 -23.27
C GLU A 23 3.15 -40.54 -21.96
N TRP A 24 3.81 -39.47 -21.43
CA TRP A 24 3.33 -38.75 -20.27
C TRP A 24 1.91 -38.23 -20.50
N MET A 25 1.67 -37.52 -21.58
CA MET A 25 0.34 -37.00 -21.95
C MET A 25 -0.73 -38.10 -22.01
N GLN A 26 -0.39 -39.23 -22.61
CA GLN A 26 -1.31 -40.36 -22.75
C GLN A 26 -1.63 -41.02 -21.41
N LYS A 27 -0.63 -41.22 -20.55
CA LYS A 27 -0.78 -41.91 -19.26
C LYS A 27 -1.45 -41.02 -18.20
N THR A 28 -1.17 -39.72 -18.20
CA THR A 28 -1.67 -38.80 -17.19
C THR A 28 -2.84 -37.93 -17.63
N ASN A 29 -3.18 -37.99 -18.93
CA ASN A 29 -4.17 -37.10 -19.54
C ASN A 29 -3.82 -35.59 -19.34
N ALA A 30 -2.53 -35.26 -19.41
CA ALA A 30 -2.02 -33.93 -19.19
C ALA A 30 -2.44 -32.97 -20.31
N VAL A 31 -3.07 -31.86 -19.97
CA VAL A 31 -3.52 -30.80 -20.90
C VAL A 31 -2.54 -29.61 -20.99
N GLY A 32 -1.63 -29.47 -20.02
CA GLY A 32 -0.69 -28.36 -19.95
C GLY A 32 0.57 -28.47 -20.80
N ILE A 33 0.75 -29.61 -21.53
CA ILE A 33 1.92 -29.85 -22.37
C ILE A 33 1.49 -30.55 -23.66
N VAL A 34 2.07 -30.18 -24.80
CA VAL A 34 1.78 -30.75 -26.11
C VAL A 34 3.08 -31.00 -26.85
N SER A 35 3.26 -32.19 -27.40
CA SER A 35 4.39 -32.58 -28.24
C SER A 35 3.96 -32.79 -29.67
N LYS A 36 4.63 -32.13 -30.64
CA LYS A 36 4.44 -32.28 -32.07
C LYS A 36 5.74 -32.79 -32.69
N THR A 37 5.65 -33.83 -33.53
CA THR A 37 6.78 -34.38 -34.31
C THR A 37 6.85 -33.71 -35.69
N GLY A 38 8.04 -33.70 -36.30
CA GLY A 38 8.27 -33.19 -37.64
C GLY A 38 9.22 -32.00 -37.70
N ARG A 39 9.54 -31.52 -38.93
CA ARG A 39 10.49 -30.44 -39.20
C ARG A 39 10.17 -29.16 -38.40
N TYR A 40 8.90 -28.86 -38.16
CA TYR A 40 8.39 -27.71 -37.38
C TYR A 40 7.74 -28.19 -36.07
N GLY A 41 8.13 -29.36 -35.61
CA GLY A 41 7.67 -29.91 -34.34
C GLY A 41 8.36 -29.26 -33.13
N GLY A 42 7.93 -29.68 -31.96
CA GLY A 42 8.49 -29.21 -30.67
C GLY A 42 7.59 -29.58 -29.51
N THR A 43 8.05 -29.31 -28.32
CA THR A 43 7.27 -29.42 -27.09
C THR A 43 6.81 -28.05 -26.67
N TYR A 44 5.53 -27.87 -26.54
CA TYR A 44 4.89 -26.63 -26.07
C TYR A 44 4.28 -26.92 -24.71
N ALA A 45 4.50 -26.02 -23.75
CA ALA A 45 4.03 -26.18 -22.39
C ALA A 45 3.29 -24.91 -21.92
N HIS A 46 2.38 -25.09 -20.97
CA HIS A 46 1.82 -23.94 -20.24
C HIS A 46 2.95 -23.12 -19.61
N LYS A 47 2.77 -21.81 -19.49
CA LYS A 47 3.80 -20.89 -18.98
C LYS A 47 4.40 -21.35 -17.64
N ASP A 48 3.58 -21.88 -16.73
CA ASP A 48 4.04 -22.31 -15.41
C ASP A 48 5.00 -23.51 -15.50
N LEU A 49 4.72 -24.47 -16.40
CA LEU A 49 5.62 -25.60 -16.68
C LEU A 49 6.90 -25.12 -17.38
N ALA A 50 6.79 -24.12 -18.25
CA ALA A 50 7.96 -23.52 -18.91
C ALA A 50 8.87 -22.80 -17.90
N PHE A 51 8.30 -22.08 -16.94
CA PHE A 51 9.04 -21.45 -15.85
C PHE A 51 9.72 -22.50 -14.95
N GLU A 52 9.01 -23.56 -14.56
CA GLU A 52 9.58 -24.63 -13.76
C GLU A 52 10.76 -25.31 -14.45
N PHE A 53 10.61 -25.59 -15.75
CA PHE A 53 11.67 -26.15 -16.58
C PHE A 53 12.88 -25.20 -16.68
N ALA A 54 12.66 -23.90 -16.89
CA ALA A 54 13.72 -22.91 -16.92
C ALA A 54 14.47 -22.80 -15.59
N MET A 55 13.75 -22.85 -14.46
CA MET A 55 14.37 -22.87 -13.12
C MET A 55 15.20 -24.14 -12.87
N TRP A 56 14.79 -25.27 -13.46
CA TRP A 56 15.52 -26.53 -13.37
C TRP A 56 16.83 -26.50 -14.20
N ILE A 57 16.78 -25.88 -15.39
CA ILE A 57 17.96 -25.80 -16.28
C ILE A 57 18.98 -24.73 -15.79
N SER A 58 18.49 -23.58 -15.32
CA SER A 58 19.33 -22.45 -14.94
C SER A 58 19.11 -22.06 -13.47
N PRO A 59 20.07 -22.39 -12.59
CA PRO A 59 20.08 -21.90 -11.21
C PRO A 59 20.05 -20.38 -11.11
N GLU A 60 20.70 -19.68 -12.06
CA GLU A 60 20.71 -18.22 -12.12
C GLU A 60 19.33 -17.66 -12.39
N PHE A 61 18.58 -18.28 -13.30
CA PHE A 61 17.19 -17.91 -13.60
C PHE A 61 16.29 -18.14 -12.39
N LYS A 62 16.50 -19.23 -11.66
CA LYS A 62 15.78 -19.51 -10.41
C LYS A 62 16.02 -18.42 -9.36
N VAL A 63 17.27 -18.04 -9.14
CA VAL A 63 17.63 -16.96 -8.20
C VAL A 63 17.03 -15.63 -8.64
N TYR A 64 17.09 -15.32 -9.95
CA TYR A 64 16.44 -14.12 -10.51
C TYR A 64 14.95 -14.08 -10.21
N LEU A 65 14.21 -15.15 -10.48
CA LEU A 65 12.77 -15.22 -10.21
C LEU A 65 12.44 -15.05 -8.72
N ILE A 66 13.23 -15.65 -7.82
CA ILE A 66 13.03 -15.49 -6.37
C ILE A 66 13.20 -14.03 -5.97
N ARG A 67 14.27 -13.36 -6.46
CA ARG A 67 14.53 -11.94 -6.16
C ARG A 67 13.42 -11.03 -6.70
N GLU A 68 12.97 -11.30 -7.94
CA GLU A 68 11.92 -10.52 -8.56
C GLU A 68 10.58 -10.70 -7.84
N PHE A 69 10.25 -11.93 -7.42
CA PHE A 69 9.07 -12.17 -6.60
C PHE A 69 9.13 -11.42 -5.26
N GLN A 70 10.28 -11.43 -4.58
CA GLN A 70 10.45 -10.69 -3.33
C GLN A 70 10.32 -9.18 -3.54
N ARG A 71 10.90 -8.64 -4.62
CA ARG A 71 10.77 -7.22 -4.99
C ARG A 71 9.32 -6.83 -5.22
N LEU A 72 8.61 -7.59 -6.07
CA LEU A 72 7.20 -7.34 -6.37
C LEU A 72 6.31 -7.46 -5.13
N LYS A 73 6.58 -8.42 -4.26
CA LYS A 73 5.85 -8.61 -3.00
C LYS A 73 6.02 -7.41 -2.06
N THR A 74 7.24 -6.89 -1.97
CA THR A 74 7.53 -5.69 -1.18
C THR A 74 6.82 -4.46 -1.74
N GLU A 75 6.84 -4.28 -3.06
CA GLU A 75 6.14 -3.18 -3.73
C GLU A 75 4.61 -3.28 -3.56
N GLU A 76 4.04 -4.48 -3.70
CA GLU A 76 2.61 -4.73 -3.49
C GLU A 76 2.19 -4.37 -2.06
N GLN A 77 2.97 -4.80 -1.05
CA GLN A 77 2.69 -4.46 0.35
C GLN A 77 2.77 -2.96 0.61
N ALA A 78 3.77 -2.28 0.04
CA ALA A 78 3.89 -0.83 0.14
C ALA A 78 2.70 -0.10 -0.51
N GLN A 79 2.26 -0.53 -1.69
CA GLN A 79 1.11 0.04 -2.38
C GLN A 79 -0.21 -0.18 -1.61
N LEU A 80 -0.44 -1.38 -1.06
CA LEU A 80 -1.64 -1.68 -0.27
C LEU A 80 -1.70 -0.81 0.99
N GLY A 81 -0.57 -0.66 1.70
CA GLY A 81 -0.47 0.22 2.86
C GLY A 81 -0.75 1.68 2.51
N TRP A 82 -0.20 2.16 1.40
CA TRP A 82 -0.43 3.52 0.91
C TRP A 82 -1.89 3.78 0.51
N THR A 83 -2.53 2.83 -0.18
CA THR A 83 -3.93 2.94 -0.60
C THR A 83 -4.88 2.99 0.58
N ALA A 84 -4.71 2.10 1.57
CA ALA A 84 -5.53 2.09 2.78
C ALA A 84 -5.41 3.41 3.57
N LYS A 85 -4.19 3.94 3.72
CA LYS A 85 -3.93 5.24 4.39
C LYS A 85 -4.60 6.40 3.65
N ARG A 86 -4.52 6.41 2.33
CA ARG A 86 -5.15 7.44 1.50
C ARG A 86 -6.68 7.44 1.62
N GLU A 87 -7.30 6.26 1.66
CA GLU A 87 -8.76 6.16 1.85
C GLU A 87 -9.19 6.60 3.27
N LEU A 88 -8.44 6.21 4.31
CA LEU A 88 -8.68 6.69 5.67
C LEU A 88 -8.57 8.22 5.77
N SER A 89 -7.52 8.80 5.18
CA SER A 89 -7.36 10.27 5.16
C SER A 89 -8.51 10.98 4.45
N LYS A 90 -9.03 10.41 3.34
CA LYS A 90 -10.21 11.00 2.66
C LYS A 90 -11.47 10.96 3.54
N ILE A 91 -11.69 9.86 4.26
CA ILE A 91 -12.86 9.71 5.14
C ILE A 91 -12.76 10.71 6.29
N ASN A 92 -11.61 10.79 6.95
CA ASN A 92 -11.38 11.70 8.07
C ASN A 92 -11.47 13.17 7.64
N TYR A 93 -10.94 13.50 6.47
CA TYR A 93 -11.09 14.84 5.89
C TYR A 93 -12.56 15.21 5.66
N ARG A 94 -13.41 14.25 5.21
CA ARG A 94 -14.85 14.48 5.07
C ARG A 94 -15.52 14.73 6.40
N ILE A 95 -15.23 13.91 7.43
CA ILE A 95 -15.76 14.08 8.79
C ILE A 95 -15.40 15.46 9.33
N HIS A 96 -14.15 15.84 9.20
CA HIS A 96 -13.64 17.15 9.63
C HIS A 96 -14.33 18.32 8.89
N THR A 97 -14.38 18.26 7.56
CA THR A 97 -15.01 19.32 6.76
C THR A 97 -16.55 19.42 6.99
N ASP A 98 -17.20 18.28 7.29
CA ASP A 98 -18.62 18.28 7.62
C ASP A 98 -18.87 18.93 8.99
N ALA A 99 -18.03 18.65 9.99
CA ALA A 99 -18.10 19.33 11.28
C ALA A 99 -17.89 20.85 11.17
N ILE A 100 -16.92 21.31 10.37
CA ILE A 100 -16.71 22.74 10.08
C ILE A 100 -17.98 23.32 9.46
N ARG A 101 -18.55 22.63 8.48
CA ARG A 101 -19.75 23.11 7.78
C ARG A 101 -20.93 23.25 8.72
N GLN A 102 -21.14 22.30 9.61
CA GLN A 102 -22.31 22.27 10.51
C GLN A 102 -22.18 23.28 11.66
N HIS A 103 -20.98 23.47 12.19
CA HIS A 103 -20.80 24.19 13.46
C HIS A 103 -20.08 25.53 13.32
N LEU A 104 -19.26 25.73 12.29
CA LEU A 104 -18.42 26.93 12.15
C LEU A 104 -18.86 27.86 11.00
N ILE A 105 -19.65 27.35 10.03
CA ILE A 105 -20.11 28.18 8.89
C ILE A 105 -21.53 28.69 9.19
N PRO A 106 -21.73 30.03 9.39
CA PRO A 106 -23.07 30.60 9.52
C PRO A 106 -23.86 30.43 8.20
N ALA A 107 -25.19 30.29 8.32
CA ALA A 107 -26.08 30.07 7.18
C ALA A 107 -26.05 31.19 6.13
N GLU A 108 -25.64 32.41 6.50
CA GLU A 108 -25.71 33.63 5.68
C GLU A 108 -24.37 34.04 5.03
N VAL A 109 -23.33 33.18 5.06
CA VAL A 109 -22.01 33.54 4.49
C VAL A 109 -21.93 33.20 3.02
N THR A 110 -21.14 34.02 2.29
CA THR A 110 -20.82 33.77 0.88
C THR A 110 -19.86 32.58 0.73
N ALA A 111 -19.83 31.93 -0.43
CA ALA A 111 -18.90 30.84 -0.73
C ALA A 111 -17.41 31.23 -0.50
N LYS A 112 -17.03 32.50 -0.74
CA LYS A 112 -15.69 33.00 -0.50
C LYS A 112 -15.36 33.07 0.98
N GLN A 113 -16.30 33.54 1.82
CA GLN A 113 -16.12 33.57 3.27
C GLN A 113 -16.07 32.14 3.87
N ALA A 114 -16.93 31.23 3.40
CA ALA A 114 -16.88 29.83 3.80
C ALA A 114 -15.51 29.19 3.45
N SER A 115 -14.96 29.48 2.26
CA SER A 115 -13.62 29.02 1.86
C SER A 115 -12.51 29.47 2.81
N VAL A 116 -12.59 30.68 3.34
CA VAL A 116 -11.61 31.19 4.34
C VAL A 116 -11.73 30.43 5.66
N ILE A 117 -12.95 30.13 6.12
CA ILE A 117 -13.18 29.35 7.35
C ILE A 117 -12.58 27.96 7.20
N TYR A 118 -12.85 27.26 6.09
CA TYR A 118 -12.23 25.95 5.82
C TYR A 118 -10.71 26.00 5.80
N ALA A 119 -10.13 27.02 5.17
CA ALA A 119 -8.68 27.18 5.11
C ALA A 119 -8.07 27.41 6.51
N ASN A 120 -8.71 28.25 7.33
CA ASN A 120 -8.25 28.52 8.69
C ASN A 120 -8.29 27.28 9.57
N ASP A 121 -9.33 26.46 9.48
CA ASP A 121 -9.44 25.24 10.27
C ASP A 121 -8.50 24.12 9.77
N ALA A 122 -8.24 24.04 8.46
CA ALA A 122 -7.18 23.18 7.92
C ALA A 122 -5.80 23.61 8.41
N ASP A 123 -5.56 24.90 8.55
CA ASP A 123 -4.30 25.45 9.08
C ASP A 123 -4.14 25.20 10.59
N VAL A 124 -5.21 25.09 11.37
CA VAL A 124 -5.12 24.62 12.77
C VAL A 124 -4.42 23.27 12.86
N LEU A 125 -4.81 22.33 12.01
CA LEU A 125 -4.19 21.00 11.95
C LEU A 125 -2.73 21.05 11.47
N ASN A 126 -2.46 21.85 10.41
CA ASN A 126 -1.12 22.02 9.89
C ASN A 126 -0.18 22.64 10.93
N VAL A 127 -0.63 23.68 11.63
CA VAL A 127 0.16 24.33 12.69
C VAL A 127 0.35 23.41 13.89
N ALA A 128 -0.68 22.67 14.28
CA ALA A 128 -0.59 21.71 15.39
C ALA A 128 0.41 20.58 15.11
N MET A 129 0.50 20.11 13.85
CA MET A 129 1.35 19.00 13.45
C MET A 129 2.74 19.42 13.00
N PHE A 130 2.83 20.44 12.14
CA PHE A 130 4.05 20.85 11.44
C PHE A 130 4.61 22.21 11.90
N GLY A 131 3.92 22.90 12.79
CA GLY A 131 4.34 24.23 13.28
C GLY A 131 4.15 25.38 12.28
N MET A 132 3.53 25.14 11.12
CA MET A 132 3.36 26.15 10.07
C MET A 132 2.05 25.98 9.29
N THR A 133 1.57 27.08 8.70
CA THR A 133 0.40 27.07 7.81
C THR A 133 0.77 26.57 6.41
N ALA A 134 -0.24 26.18 5.63
CA ALA A 134 -0.05 25.79 4.23
C ALA A 134 0.55 26.94 3.38
N LYS A 135 0.26 28.19 3.73
CA LYS A 135 0.85 29.36 3.07
C LYS A 135 2.34 29.49 3.39
N MET A 136 2.72 29.45 4.67
CA MET A 136 4.12 29.53 5.12
C MET A 136 4.97 28.43 4.47
N TRP A 137 4.45 27.22 4.41
CA TRP A 137 5.15 26.11 3.78
C TRP A 137 5.45 26.38 2.29
N ARG A 138 4.45 26.87 1.53
CA ARG A 138 4.61 27.20 0.10
C ARG A 138 5.64 28.31 -0.11
N GLU A 139 5.66 29.33 0.76
CA GLU A 139 6.62 30.42 0.68
C GLU A 139 8.06 29.93 0.95
N GLN A 140 8.22 28.94 1.84
CA GLN A 140 9.53 28.33 2.15
C GLN A 140 9.98 27.30 1.11
N ASN A 141 9.04 26.72 0.33
CA ASN A 141 9.30 25.66 -0.64
C ASN A 141 8.73 26.00 -2.03
N PRO A 142 9.17 27.09 -2.68
CA PRO A 142 8.61 27.56 -3.93
C PRO A 142 8.80 26.58 -5.10
N GLU A 143 9.84 25.73 -5.05
CA GLU A 143 10.19 24.75 -6.07
C GLU A 143 9.35 23.47 -5.96
N LEU A 144 8.70 23.21 -4.83
CA LEU A 144 7.93 22.00 -4.59
C LEU A 144 6.49 22.16 -5.04
N LYS A 145 5.96 21.15 -5.75
CA LYS A 145 4.56 21.10 -6.16
C LYS A 145 3.71 20.43 -5.10
N GLY A 146 2.47 20.89 -4.91
CA GLY A 146 1.53 20.30 -3.96
C GLY A 146 1.43 21.06 -2.64
N ASN A 147 1.34 20.34 -1.53
CA ASN A 147 1.17 20.90 -0.20
C ASN A 147 2.03 20.14 0.84
N ILE A 148 2.10 20.65 2.05
CA ILE A 148 2.90 20.09 3.15
C ILE A 148 2.60 18.59 3.41
N ARG A 149 1.34 18.15 3.23
CA ARG A 149 0.91 16.78 3.47
C ARG A 149 1.44 15.79 2.43
N ASP A 150 1.74 16.27 1.23
CA ASP A 150 2.32 15.45 0.16
C ASP A 150 3.76 15.03 0.45
N TYR A 151 4.42 15.74 1.35
CA TYR A 151 5.80 15.50 1.79
C TYR A 151 5.90 14.96 3.23
N ALA A 152 4.76 14.74 3.87
CA ALA A 152 4.71 14.19 5.22
C ALA A 152 5.05 12.69 5.23
N SER A 153 5.71 12.25 6.28
CA SER A 153 5.98 10.83 6.54
C SER A 153 4.68 10.06 6.81
N VAL A 154 4.76 8.74 6.74
CA VAL A 154 3.63 7.87 7.03
C VAL A 154 3.10 8.09 8.46
N ASN A 155 3.99 8.23 9.45
CA ASN A 155 3.62 8.44 10.84
C ASN A 155 2.91 9.79 11.03
N GLU A 156 3.40 10.85 10.37
CA GLU A 156 2.75 12.15 10.36
C GLU A 156 1.36 12.11 9.72
N LEU A 157 1.18 11.38 8.63
CA LEU A 157 -0.14 11.21 7.99
C LEU A 157 -1.12 10.43 8.86
N ILE A 158 -0.66 9.40 9.60
CA ILE A 158 -1.48 8.68 10.57
C ILE A 158 -1.91 9.61 11.70
N CYS A 159 -0.97 10.35 12.28
CA CYS A 159 -1.23 11.31 13.33
C CYS A 159 -2.23 12.38 12.87
N LEU A 160 -2.00 12.97 11.70
CA LEU A 160 -2.88 13.99 11.11
C LEU A 160 -4.31 13.45 10.90
N SER A 161 -4.45 12.22 10.44
CA SER A 161 -5.75 11.55 10.27
C SER A 161 -6.52 11.41 11.58
N ASN A 162 -5.83 11.05 12.67
CA ASN A 162 -6.41 11.00 14.01
C ASN A 162 -6.81 12.40 14.52
N MET A 163 -5.96 13.40 14.26
CA MET A 163 -6.22 14.78 14.63
C MET A 163 -7.42 15.37 13.89
N GLU A 164 -7.65 15.01 12.63
CA GLU A 164 -8.84 15.42 11.86
C GLU A 164 -10.13 14.96 12.56
N ASN A 165 -10.18 13.70 13.00
CA ASN A 165 -11.30 13.17 13.74
C ASN A 165 -11.50 13.88 15.09
N LEU A 166 -10.42 14.06 15.85
CA LEU A 166 -10.49 14.72 17.15
C LEU A 166 -10.89 16.19 17.02
N ASN A 167 -10.40 16.90 15.99
CA ASN A 167 -10.81 18.27 15.75
C ASN A 167 -12.29 18.38 15.40
N ALA A 168 -12.84 17.42 14.65
CA ALA A 168 -14.28 17.37 14.40
C ALA A 168 -15.09 17.26 15.70
N VAL A 169 -14.67 16.38 16.62
CA VAL A 169 -15.30 16.27 17.95
C VAL A 169 -15.15 17.55 18.77
N PHE A 170 -13.99 18.19 18.75
CA PHE A 170 -13.77 19.45 19.45
C PHE A 170 -14.60 20.62 18.90
N ILE A 171 -14.83 20.63 17.58
CA ILE A 171 -15.73 21.59 16.90
C ILE A 171 -17.18 21.36 17.37
N ASP A 172 -17.64 20.11 17.38
CA ASP A 172 -18.97 19.72 17.84
C ASP A 172 -19.21 20.11 19.31
N GLN A 173 -18.18 20.01 20.15
CA GLN A 173 -18.19 20.44 21.54
C GLN A 173 -18.11 21.96 21.73
N GLY A 174 -18.00 22.74 20.68
CA GLY A 174 -17.89 24.20 20.71
C GLY A 174 -16.57 24.73 21.27
N ILE A 175 -15.49 23.93 21.27
CA ILE A 175 -14.17 24.36 21.75
C ILE A 175 -13.59 25.43 20.79
N LEU A 176 -13.10 26.53 21.36
CA LEU A 176 -12.55 27.64 20.59
C LEU A 176 -11.29 27.23 19.82
N GLN A 177 -11.07 27.84 18.65
CA GLN A 177 -9.97 27.52 17.75
C GLN A 177 -8.59 27.51 18.41
N GLY A 178 -8.29 28.51 19.23
CA GLY A 178 -6.99 28.61 19.95
C GLY A 178 -6.80 27.48 20.95
N GLU A 179 -7.86 27.07 21.65
CA GLU A 179 -7.83 25.95 22.59
C GLU A 179 -7.70 24.61 21.85
N ARG A 180 -8.41 24.45 20.72
CA ARG A 180 -8.28 23.28 19.85
C ARG A 180 -6.84 23.12 19.35
N LEU A 181 -6.20 24.21 18.91
CA LEU A 181 -4.80 24.19 18.47
C LEU A 181 -3.87 23.63 19.54
N ILE A 182 -3.98 24.11 20.79
CA ILE A 182 -3.15 23.66 21.91
C ILE A 182 -3.37 22.17 22.19
N LYS A 183 -4.63 21.74 22.29
CA LYS A 183 -4.98 20.33 22.52
C LYS A 183 -4.47 19.40 21.42
N LEU A 184 -4.67 19.79 20.17
CA LEU A 184 -4.21 19.02 19.01
C LEU A 184 -2.69 18.93 18.92
N ASN A 185 -1.97 20.01 19.23
CA ASN A 185 -0.52 19.98 19.28
C ASN A 185 0.01 19.00 20.37
N GLN A 186 -0.58 19.03 21.57
CA GLN A 186 -0.23 18.07 22.63
C GLN A 186 -0.49 16.62 22.20
N ILE A 187 -1.61 16.37 21.53
CA ILE A 187 -1.95 15.05 20.99
C ILE A 187 -0.95 14.64 19.90
N ALA A 188 -0.58 15.55 18.99
CA ALA A 188 0.40 15.30 17.95
C ALA A 188 1.75 14.86 18.53
N ILE A 189 2.27 15.61 19.52
CA ILE A 189 3.53 15.28 20.20
C ILE A 189 3.46 13.89 20.84
N GLN A 190 2.36 13.57 21.52
CA GLN A 190 2.19 12.28 22.19
C GLN A 190 2.09 11.13 21.19
N GLN A 191 1.30 11.28 20.12
CA GLN A 191 1.13 10.22 19.10
C GLN A 191 2.41 10.01 18.29
N MET A 192 3.10 11.07 17.88
CA MET A 192 4.36 10.94 17.14
C MET A 192 5.40 10.20 17.95
N ARG A 193 5.52 10.47 19.25
CA ARG A 193 6.44 9.76 20.14
C ARG A 193 6.16 8.24 20.13
N VAL A 194 4.90 7.83 20.19
CA VAL A 194 4.52 6.39 20.15
C VAL A 194 4.81 5.78 18.78
N LEU A 195 4.47 6.48 17.69
CA LEU A 195 4.66 5.99 16.33
C LEU A 195 6.15 5.88 15.94
N GLU A 196 7.02 6.73 16.48
CA GLU A 196 8.47 6.67 16.29
C GLU A 196 9.10 5.52 17.09
N ASP A 197 8.64 5.30 18.33
CA ASP A 197 9.12 4.17 19.16
C ASP A 197 8.74 2.81 18.56
N ASP A 198 7.55 2.66 17.97
CA ASP A 198 7.15 1.42 17.30
C ASP A 198 7.93 1.19 16.00
N GLY A 199 8.23 2.23 15.23
CA GLY A 199 9.10 2.13 14.05
C GLY A 199 10.51 1.62 14.38
N ASN A 200 11.06 1.97 15.52
CA ASN A 200 12.35 1.47 15.99
C ASN A 200 12.31 0.01 16.48
N ARG A 201 11.17 -0.49 16.92
CA ARG A 201 11.02 -1.90 17.37
C ARG A 201 10.91 -2.90 16.22
N GLU A 202 10.42 -2.50 15.05
CA GLU A 202 10.37 -3.37 13.86
C GLU A 202 11.75 -3.66 13.26
N PHE A 203 12.73 -2.77 13.46
CA PHE A 203 14.11 -2.99 13.00
C PHE A 203 14.97 -3.85 13.95
N LEU A 204 14.45 -4.22 15.12
CA LEU A 204 15.17 -5.03 16.13
C LEU A 204 14.70 -6.50 16.19
N LYS A 205 13.85 -6.94 15.29
CA LYS A 205 13.43 -8.33 15.09
C LYS A 205 13.96 -8.88 13.76
#